data_c805831f669febb7318613cc7881a155
#
_entry.id   c805831f669febb7318613cc7881a155
#
_cell.length_a   1.000
_cell.length_b   1.000
_cell.length_c   1.000
_cell.angle_alpha   90.00
_cell.angle_beta   90.00
_cell.angle_gamma   90.00
#
_symmetry.space_group_name_H-M   'P 1'
#
loop_
_entity.id
_entity.type
_entity.pdbx_description
1 polymer ?
#
loop_
_entity_poly.entity_id
_entity_poly.type
_entity_poly.pdbx_seq_one_letter_code
_entity_poly.pdbx_strand_id
1 'polypeptide(L)'
;LLGRLTNLAVEQTRELQERDKRAAEIIKNAGGNLVSLYYTFGQYDFVAIIEAPSQEIMGLILLEIGRFSTVSSETLMAMPPEQMYSLIHKLP
;
A
#
# COMPACT_ATOMS: atom_id res chain seq x y z
N LEU A 1 2.28 1.19 -2.92
CA LEU A 1 3.07 0.81 -1.74
C LEU A 1 3.80 -0.48 -2.02
N LEU A 2 5.11 -0.44 -1.91
CA LEU A 2 6.00 -1.59 -2.07
C LEU A 2 6.41 -2.05 -0.67
N GLY A 3 6.22 -3.31 -0.35
CA GLY A 3 6.43 -3.78 0.99
C GLY A 3 7.38 -4.96 1.10
N ARG A 4 7.99 -5.06 2.27
CA ARG A 4 8.80 -6.21 2.69
C ARG A 4 8.24 -6.76 3.97
N LEU A 5 8.13 -8.07 4.04
CA LEU A 5 7.70 -8.74 5.25
C LEU A 5 8.88 -8.85 6.21
N THR A 6 8.62 -8.61 7.48
CA THR A 6 9.63 -8.80 8.51
C THR A 6 9.79 -10.30 8.83
N ASN A 7 10.85 -10.65 9.54
CA ASN A 7 11.05 -12.03 9.98
C ASN A 7 9.86 -12.55 10.79
N LEU A 8 9.27 -11.70 11.61
CA LEU A 8 8.09 -12.07 12.40
C LEU A 8 6.91 -12.42 11.48
N ALA A 9 6.69 -11.63 10.42
CA ALA A 9 5.64 -11.91 9.46
C ALA A 9 5.87 -13.22 8.71
N VAL A 10 7.12 -13.52 8.34
CA VAL A 10 7.48 -14.78 7.69
C VAL A 10 7.19 -15.97 8.60
N GLU A 11 7.48 -15.85 9.89
CA GLU A 11 7.19 -16.90 10.88
C GLU A 11 5.69 -17.12 11.06
N GLN A 12 4.88 -16.10 10.79
CA GLN A 12 3.43 -16.13 10.94
C GLN A 12 2.69 -16.26 9.61
N THR A 13 3.26 -16.96 8.65
CA THR A 13 2.70 -17.05 7.29
C THR A 13 1.30 -17.66 7.25
N ARG A 14 0.94 -18.51 8.23
CA ARG A 14 -0.40 -19.10 8.30
C ARG A 14 -1.48 -18.07 8.58
N GLU A 15 -1.12 -16.91 9.14
CA GLU A 15 -2.04 -15.83 9.47
C GLU A 15 -2.05 -14.74 8.40
N LEU A 16 -1.38 -14.96 7.27
CA LEU A 16 -1.18 -13.93 6.26
C LEU A 16 -2.51 -13.39 5.73
N GLN A 17 -3.47 -14.26 5.48
CA GLN A 17 -4.78 -13.84 4.99
C GLN A 17 -5.51 -12.94 5.99
N GLU A 18 -5.45 -13.26 7.27
CA GLU A 18 -6.06 -12.42 8.31
C GLU A 18 -5.35 -11.07 8.44
N ARG A 19 -4.04 -11.05 8.24
CA ARG A 19 -3.26 -9.81 8.25
C ARG A 19 -3.65 -8.91 7.08
N ASP A 20 -3.87 -9.49 5.91
CA ASP A 20 -4.30 -8.73 4.73
C ASP A 20 -5.71 -8.17 4.92
N LYS A 21 -6.62 -8.92 5.52
CA LYS A 21 -7.95 -8.42 5.87
C LYS A 21 -7.87 -7.25 6.84
N ARG A 22 -7.02 -7.38 7.86
CA ARG A 22 -6.83 -6.31 8.85
C ARG A 22 -6.26 -5.06 8.20
N ALA A 23 -5.28 -5.21 7.31
CA ALA A 23 -4.71 -4.09 6.58
C ALA A 23 -5.77 -3.38 5.73
N ALA A 24 -6.61 -4.14 5.03
CA ALA A 24 -7.69 -3.57 4.24
C ALA A 24 -8.69 -2.79 5.11
N GLU A 25 -9.03 -3.31 6.30
CA GLU A 25 -9.91 -2.64 7.24
C GLU A 25 -9.29 -1.34 7.77
N ILE A 26 -8.00 -1.37 8.10
CA ILE A 26 -7.27 -0.18 8.56
C ILE A 26 -7.33 0.90 7.51
N ILE A 27 -7.05 0.56 6.26
CA ILE A 27 -7.07 1.49 5.14
C ILE A 27 -8.47 2.08 4.96
N LYS A 28 -9.49 1.24 4.99
CA LYS A 28 -10.88 1.66 4.83
C LYS A 28 -11.31 2.58 5.97
N ASN A 29 -10.99 2.23 7.20
CA ASN A 29 -11.36 3.02 8.38
C ASN A 29 -10.66 4.38 8.40
N ALA A 30 -9.48 4.47 7.82
CA ALA A 30 -8.76 5.73 7.70
C ALA A 30 -9.27 6.61 6.56
N GLY A 31 -10.16 6.11 5.72
CA GLY A 31 -10.75 6.85 4.62
C GLY A 31 -10.19 6.53 3.24
N GLY A 32 -9.35 5.51 3.14
CA GLY A 32 -8.79 5.04 1.86
C GLY A 32 -9.45 3.77 1.35
N ASN A 33 -8.86 3.20 0.33
CA ASN A 33 -9.30 1.95 -0.26
C ASN A 33 -8.11 1.14 -0.76
N LEU A 34 -8.04 -0.14 -0.39
CA LEU A 34 -7.08 -1.08 -0.95
C LEU A 34 -7.64 -1.61 -2.27
N VAL A 35 -7.07 -1.14 -3.37
CA VAL A 35 -7.55 -1.50 -4.72
C VAL A 35 -7.05 -2.87 -5.12
N SER A 36 -5.77 -3.16 -4.91
CA SER A 36 -5.13 -4.41 -5.32
C SER A 36 -3.99 -4.73 -4.38
N LEU A 37 -3.75 -6.03 -4.20
CA LEU A 37 -2.61 -6.54 -3.46
C LEU A 37 -2.04 -7.72 -4.22
N TYR A 38 -0.73 -7.67 -4.48
CA TYR A 38 0.00 -8.75 -5.14
C TYR A 38 1.23 -9.11 -4.32
N TYR A 39 1.48 -10.40 -4.16
CA TYR A 39 2.75 -10.87 -3.61
C TYR A 39 3.76 -10.97 -4.74
N THR A 40 4.99 -10.56 -4.47
CA THR A 40 6.06 -10.50 -5.46
C THR A 40 7.28 -11.25 -4.98
N PHE A 41 8.14 -11.62 -5.92
CA PHE A 41 9.38 -12.35 -5.65
C PHE A 41 10.53 -11.50 -6.18
N GLY A 42 11.36 -10.97 -5.26
CA GLY A 42 12.45 -10.08 -5.62
C GLY A 42 12.80 -9.17 -4.47
N GLN A 43 13.11 -7.91 -4.78
CA GLN A 43 13.49 -6.92 -3.79
C GLN A 43 12.37 -6.63 -2.79
N TYR A 44 11.13 -6.67 -3.24
CA TYR A 44 9.95 -6.47 -2.42
C TYR A 44 9.14 -7.75 -2.36
N ASP A 45 8.42 -7.94 -1.27
CA ASP A 45 7.60 -9.13 -1.03
C ASP A 45 6.17 -8.96 -1.47
N PHE A 46 5.70 -7.71 -1.53
CA PHE A 46 4.36 -7.42 -2.03
C PHE A 46 4.27 -6.00 -2.60
N VAL A 47 3.23 -5.82 -3.42
CA VAL A 47 2.84 -4.52 -3.97
C VAL A 47 1.38 -4.31 -3.63
N ALA A 48 1.06 -3.18 -3.01
CA ALA A 48 -0.32 -2.79 -2.71
C ALA A 48 -0.64 -1.50 -3.44
N ILE A 49 -1.79 -1.47 -4.11
CA ILE A 49 -2.30 -0.26 -4.73
C ILE A 49 -3.41 0.28 -3.84
N ILE A 50 -3.18 1.49 -3.33
CA ILE A 50 -4.05 2.13 -2.34
C ILE A 50 -4.52 3.46 -2.91
N GLU A 51 -5.83 3.70 -2.84
CA GLU A 51 -6.41 5.00 -3.13
C GLU A 51 -6.68 5.72 -1.83
N ALA A 52 -6.33 7.01 -1.78
CA ALA A 52 -6.64 7.89 -0.67
C ALA A 52 -7.05 9.25 -1.22
N PRO A 53 -8.04 9.92 -0.58
CA PRO A 53 -8.55 11.20 -1.10
C PRO A 53 -7.58 12.37 -0.88
N SER A 54 -6.58 12.21 -0.02
CA SER A 54 -5.62 13.27 0.27
C SER A 54 -4.30 12.69 0.77
N GLN A 55 -3.26 13.52 0.78
CA GLN A 55 -1.97 13.14 1.37
C GLN A 55 -2.08 12.88 2.86
N GLU A 56 -2.93 13.64 3.56
CA GLU A 56 -3.16 13.46 4.99
C GLU A 56 -3.75 12.08 5.30
N ILE A 57 -4.72 11.65 4.51
CA ILE A 57 -5.30 10.31 4.68
C ILE A 57 -4.27 9.23 4.35
N MET A 58 -3.46 9.40 3.31
CA MET A 58 -2.39 8.45 3.02
C MET A 58 -1.38 8.40 4.16
N GLY A 59 -1.00 9.54 4.73
CA GLY A 59 -0.11 9.60 5.89
C GLY A 59 -0.69 8.87 7.09
N LEU A 60 -1.98 9.04 7.36
CA LEU A 60 -2.65 8.35 8.44
C LEU A 60 -2.64 6.82 8.22
N ILE A 61 -2.91 6.38 7.00
CA ILE A 61 -2.85 4.96 6.63
C ILE A 61 -1.45 4.39 6.92
N LEU A 62 -0.40 5.10 6.49
CA LEU A 62 0.97 4.65 6.68
C LEU A 62 1.34 4.56 8.16
N LEU A 63 0.90 5.52 8.98
CA LEU A 63 1.14 5.50 10.42
C LEU A 63 0.41 4.33 11.08
N GLU A 64 -0.84 4.09 10.70
CA GLU A 64 -1.62 2.98 11.27
C GLU A 64 -1.02 1.62 10.90
N ILE A 65 -0.62 1.44 9.65
CA ILE A 65 0.04 0.20 9.21
C ILE A 65 1.37 0.02 9.94
N GLY A 66 2.15 1.10 10.10
CA GLY A 66 3.45 1.07 10.76
C GLY A 66 3.38 0.63 12.22
N ARG A 67 2.25 0.87 12.90
CA ARG A 67 2.07 0.47 14.30
C ARG A 67 2.17 -1.04 14.51
N PHE A 68 1.89 -1.83 13.48
CA PHE A 68 1.92 -3.29 13.59
C PHE A 68 3.31 -3.88 13.37
N SER A 69 4.27 -3.09 12.92
CA SER A 69 5.71 -3.42 12.87
C SER A 69 6.07 -4.70 12.11
N THR A 70 5.16 -5.23 11.30
CA THR A 70 5.40 -6.45 10.52
C THR A 70 5.69 -6.19 9.05
N VAL A 71 5.71 -4.91 8.67
CA VAL A 71 5.90 -4.48 7.29
C VAL A 71 6.87 -3.31 7.27
N SER A 72 7.86 -3.41 6.39
CA SER A 72 8.69 -2.28 5.97
C SER A 72 8.20 -1.88 4.58
N SER A 73 7.97 -0.61 4.33
CA SER A 73 7.35 -0.20 3.08
C SER A 73 8.00 1.02 2.46
N GLU A 74 7.86 1.11 1.15
CA GLU A 74 8.19 2.29 0.36
C GLU A 74 6.91 2.71 -0.38
N THR A 75 6.52 3.96 -0.23
CA THR A 75 5.31 4.47 -0.85
C THR A 75 5.68 5.34 -2.04
N LEU A 76 5.14 4.98 -3.19
CA LEU A 76 5.29 5.74 -4.43
C LEU A 76 3.93 6.31 -4.81
N MET A 77 3.93 7.58 -5.23
CA MET A 77 2.76 8.17 -5.83
C MET A 77 2.58 7.59 -7.22
N ALA A 78 1.40 7.10 -7.53
CA ALA A 78 1.08 6.50 -8.81
C ALA A 78 -0.03 7.28 -9.51
N MET A 79 0.03 7.30 -10.82
CA MET A 79 -0.90 8.04 -11.65
C MET A 79 -1.37 7.13 -12.79
N PRO A 80 -2.69 7.02 -13.06
CA PRO A 80 -3.15 6.29 -14.23
C PRO A 80 -2.60 6.88 -15.51
N PRO A 81 -2.38 6.06 -16.55
CA PRO A 81 -1.84 6.56 -17.82
C PRO A 81 -2.63 7.71 -18.43
N GLU A 82 -3.95 7.70 -18.28
CA GLU A 82 -4.84 8.75 -18.83
C GLU A 82 -4.51 10.12 -18.22
N GLN A 83 -4.21 10.16 -16.92
CA GLN A 83 -3.82 11.40 -16.27
C GLN A 83 -2.46 11.89 -16.81
N MET A 84 -1.53 10.97 -17.01
CA MET A 84 -0.23 11.32 -17.61
C MET A 84 -0.42 11.88 -19.03
N TYR A 85 -1.27 11.23 -19.84
CA TYR A 85 -1.54 11.67 -21.20
C TYR A 85 -2.12 13.08 -21.23
N SER A 86 -3.02 13.40 -20.28
CA SER A 86 -3.60 14.74 -20.20
C SER A 86 -2.56 15.81 -19.87
N LEU A 87 -1.50 15.47 -19.14
CA LEU A 87 -0.42 16.40 -18.82
C LEU A 87 0.44 16.73 -20.04
N ILE A 88 0.56 15.82 -21.01
CA ILE A 88 1.32 16.05 -22.22
C ILE A 88 0.77 17.26 -22.98
N HIS A 89 -0.54 17.45 -22.98
CA HIS A 89 -1.18 18.59 -23.67
C HIS A 89 -0.89 19.93 -22.99
N LYS A 90 -0.33 19.93 -21.79
CA LYS A 90 0.05 21.15 -21.06
C LYS A 90 1.50 21.54 -21.27
N LEU A 91 2.25 20.72 -22.00
CA LEU A 91 3.64 21.05 -22.33
C LEU A 91 3.70 22.20 -23.34
N PRO A 92 4.68 23.14 -23.17
CA PRO A 92 4.84 24.24 -24.12
C PRO A 92 5.33 23.76 -25.49
#